data_3087546121d2054eed50567c69da0176
#
_entry.id   3087546121d2054eed50567c69da0176
#
_cell.length_a   1.000
_cell.length_b   1.000
_cell.length_c   1.000
_cell.angle_alpha   90.00
_cell.angle_beta   90.00
_cell.angle_gamma   90.00
#
_symmetry.space_group_name_H-M   'P 1'
#
loop_
_entity.id
_entity.type
_entity.pdbx_description
1 polymer ?
#
loop_
_entity_poly.entity_id
_entity_poly.type
_entity_poly.pdbx_seq_one_letter_code
_entity_poly.pdbx_strand_id
1 'polypeptide(L)'
;MPKFTETGKEIGSSECPALVLGKTAYTTNQKVLENHRATIAGVEKLNEYRPSQAQLRGNFLEKGLADWACHNLHAGYEMPEFAHQNKEHKMGASIDAIISSDLGINISDPVTQEEYTFNGEGILEIKTDFYHMDKIRDEWVIQVHHQMICSGYTWGIVAVFTGKVLKLYPVARDEELIDKIIYKVNEFWSLVESGEDYPPYKEPVVEAVNLVEVLTDSNENIDSLCGDYLSCMAEARKKTKEAQDIKDGIIIKLESIGVEQGYTNNYQIKSQDIVRKKRKQIETDEEVPGHIFSIKEISHE
;
A
#
# COMPACT_ATOMS: atom_id res chain seq x y z
N MET A 1 18.68 8.86 -8.57
CA MET A 1 18.64 10.12 -7.80
C MET A 1 17.26 10.70 -7.91
N PRO A 2 16.70 11.15 -6.83
CA PRO A 2 15.29 11.51 -6.83
C PRO A 2 15.04 12.75 -7.66
N LYS A 3 14.06 12.61 -8.47
CA LYS A 3 13.35 13.58 -9.25
C LYS A 3 12.43 14.31 -8.28
N PHE A 4 12.90 15.38 -7.64
CA PHE A 4 12.09 16.05 -6.63
C PHE A 4 11.19 17.09 -7.27
N THR A 5 9.92 17.01 -6.91
CA THR A 5 9.01 18.15 -6.92
C THR A 5 9.37 19.07 -5.77
N GLU A 6 9.37 20.37 -6.00
CA GLU A 6 9.71 21.36 -4.98
C GLU A 6 8.48 21.69 -4.13
N THR A 7 8.42 21.15 -2.89
CA THR A 7 7.41 21.55 -1.91
C THR A 7 7.37 23.09 -1.77
N GLY A 8 6.19 23.67 -1.77
CA GLY A 8 5.99 25.12 -1.76
C GLY A 8 5.91 25.77 -3.14
N LYS A 9 6.30 25.08 -4.21
CA LYS A 9 6.19 25.56 -5.59
C LYS A 9 5.26 24.69 -6.44
N GLU A 10 5.22 23.41 -6.17
CA GLU A 10 4.47 22.41 -6.95
C GLU A 10 3.84 21.38 -6.02
N ILE A 11 2.66 20.86 -6.40
CA ILE A 11 2.09 19.66 -5.79
C ILE A 11 2.72 18.44 -6.44
N GLY A 12 3.26 17.56 -5.61
CA GLY A 12 3.82 16.27 -6.03
C GLY A 12 2.75 15.21 -6.32
N SER A 13 3.04 14.28 -7.23
CA SER A 13 2.11 13.19 -7.58
C SER A 13 1.74 12.30 -6.39
N SER A 14 2.62 12.15 -5.40
CA SER A 14 2.35 11.40 -4.16
C SER A 14 1.52 12.18 -3.12
N GLU A 15 1.42 13.51 -3.24
CA GLU A 15 0.62 14.37 -2.36
C GLU A 15 -0.81 14.55 -2.89
N CYS A 16 -0.96 14.56 -4.22
CA CYS A 16 -2.22 14.79 -4.91
C CYS A 16 -3.37 13.90 -4.43
N PRO A 17 -3.19 12.59 -4.16
CA PRO A 17 -4.27 11.76 -3.64
C PRO A 17 -4.91 12.29 -2.36
N ALA A 18 -4.13 12.90 -1.46
CA ALA A 18 -4.67 13.50 -0.24
C ALA A 18 -5.56 14.73 -0.53
N LEU A 19 -5.28 15.49 -1.59
CA LEU A 19 -6.12 16.63 -2.00
C LEU A 19 -7.46 16.15 -2.55
N VAL A 20 -7.45 15.09 -3.34
CA VAL A 20 -8.65 14.56 -4.01
C VAL A 20 -9.56 13.78 -3.05
N LEU A 21 -8.97 12.97 -2.17
CA LEU A 21 -9.68 12.09 -1.23
C LEU A 21 -9.89 12.74 0.16
N GLY A 22 -9.22 13.87 0.44
CA GLY A 22 -9.19 14.52 1.75
C GLY A 22 -8.22 13.87 2.74
N LYS A 23 -8.01 12.56 2.64
CA LYS A 23 -7.15 11.75 3.52
C LYS A 23 -6.62 10.53 2.78
N THR A 24 -5.39 10.15 3.06
CA THR A 24 -4.77 8.88 2.67
C THR A 24 -4.30 8.12 3.91
N ALA A 25 -3.72 6.94 3.73
CA ALA A 25 -3.11 6.20 4.84
C ALA A 25 -1.95 6.96 5.51
N TYR A 26 -1.35 7.94 4.83
CA TYR A 26 -0.10 8.59 5.27
C TYR A 26 -0.26 10.07 5.61
N THR A 27 -1.26 10.76 5.06
CA THR A 27 -1.43 12.21 5.22
C THR A 27 -2.87 12.65 4.95
N THR A 28 -3.15 13.91 5.27
CA THR A 28 -4.42 14.59 4.95
C THR A 28 -4.15 15.80 4.06
N ASN A 29 -5.18 16.30 3.36
CA ASN A 29 -5.10 17.54 2.59
C ASN A 29 -4.64 18.72 3.46
N GLN A 30 -5.15 18.83 4.69
CA GLN A 30 -4.75 19.87 5.65
C GLN A 30 -3.25 19.75 5.99
N LYS A 31 -2.73 18.54 6.19
CA LYS A 31 -1.32 18.35 6.50
C LYS A 31 -0.40 18.70 5.33
N VAL A 32 -0.82 18.40 4.09
CA VAL A 32 -0.12 18.84 2.88
C VAL A 32 -0.09 20.37 2.83
N LEU A 33 -1.23 21.04 3.07
CA LEU A 33 -1.34 22.49 3.09
C LEU A 33 -0.39 23.14 4.12
N GLU A 34 -0.38 22.65 5.34
CA GLU A 34 0.53 23.10 6.41
C GLU A 34 1.99 22.96 6.02
N ASN A 35 2.38 21.83 5.42
CA ASN A 35 3.75 21.58 4.99
C ASN A 35 4.20 22.56 3.90
N HIS A 36 3.33 22.84 2.92
CA HIS A 36 3.63 23.80 1.85
C HIS A 36 3.74 25.24 2.39
N ARG A 37 2.82 25.66 3.24
CA ARG A 37 2.87 26.99 3.88
C ARG A 37 4.13 27.17 4.74
N ALA A 38 4.49 26.16 5.53
CA ALA A 38 5.71 26.19 6.33
C ALA A 38 6.96 26.34 5.45
N THR A 39 7.01 25.61 4.34
CA THR A 39 8.12 25.72 3.38
C THR A 39 8.19 27.08 2.72
N ILE A 40 7.04 27.63 2.29
CA ILE A 40 6.96 28.99 1.70
C ILE A 40 7.39 30.06 2.71
N ALA A 41 7.02 29.90 3.98
CA ALA A 41 7.42 30.81 5.07
C ALA A 41 8.88 30.63 5.52
N GLY A 42 9.64 29.72 4.90
CA GLY A 42 11.04 29.49 5.26
C GLY A 42 11.23 28.83 6.63
N VAL A 43 10.19 28.16 7.16
CA VAL A 43 10.30 27.42 8.40
C VAL A 43 11.12 26.15 8.11
N GLU A 44 12.32 26.10 8.64
CA GLU A 44 13.17 24.90 8.52
C GLU A 44 12.48 23.71 9.18
N LYS A 45 12.39 22.59 8.44
CA LYS A 45 11.99 21.32 9.04
C LYS A 45 13.07 20.89 10.02
N LEU A 46 12.78 20.96 11.31
CA LEU A 46 13.70 20.60 12.40
C LEU A 46 14.13 19.11 12.39
N ASN A 47 13.49 18.29 11.58
CA ASN A 47 13.83 16.87 11.47
C ASN A 47 14.48 16.58 10.11
N GLU A 48 15.72 16.08 10.14
CA GLU A 48 16.34 15.47 8.97
C GLU A 48 15.41 14.40 8.38
N TYR A 49 15.13 14.49 7.10
CA TYR A 49 14.38 13.45 6.39
C TYR A 49 15.14 12.13 6.47
N ARG A 50 14.58 11.17 7.18
CA ARG A 50 15.08 9.79 7.21
C ARG A 50 14.05 8.89 6.54
N PRO A 51 14.39 8.27 5.39
CA PRO A 51 13.46 7.38 4.72
C PRO A 51 13.12 6.19 5.61
N SER A 52 11.85 5.81 5.66
CA SER A 52 11.41 4.60 6.35
C SER A 52 11.98 3.34 5.68
N GLN A 53 12.01 2.22 6.40
CA GLN A 53 12.45 0.94 5.83
C GLN A 53 11.59 0.52 4.61
N ALA A 54 10.30 0.91 4.58
CA ALA A 54 9.43 0.67 3.44
C ALA A 54 9.86 1.49 2.21
N GLN A 55 10.21 2.76 2.41
CA GLN A 55 10.72 3.62 1.33
C GLN A 55 12.08 3.15 0.81
N LEU A 56 13.02 2.79 1.72
CA LEU A 56 14.31 2.22 1.33
C LEU A 56 14.13 0.96 0.48
N ARG A 57 13.27 0.05 0.94
CA ARG A 57 12.95 -1.18 0.21
C ARG A 57 12.40 -0.86 -1.19
N GLY A 58 11.44 0.07 -1.29
CA GLY A 58 10.91 0.53 -2.58
C GLY A 58 12.02 0.97 -3.52
N ASN A 59 12.86 1.89 -3.07
CA ASN A 59 13.97 2.46 -3.85
C ASN A 59 14.96 1.38 -4.33
N PHE A 60 15.29 0.38 -3.48
CA PHE A 60 16.19 -0.69 -3.87
C PHE A 60 15.58 -1.69 -4.84
N LEU A 61 14.26 -1.90 -4.81
CA LEU A 61 13.57 -2.86 -5.66
C LEU A 61 13.08 -2.24 -6.98
N GLU A 62 12.95 -0.92 -7.05
CA GLU A 62 12.32 -0.19 -8.16
C GLU A 62 12.82 -0.64 -9.53
N LYS A 63 14.14 -0.62 -9.75
CA LYS A 63 14.70 -1.07 -11.03
C LYS A 63 14.41 -2.54 -11.35
N GLY A 64 14.59 -3.43 -10.38
CA GLY A 64 14.33 -4.87 -10.59
C GLY A 64 12.85 -5.18 -10.85
N LEU A 65 11.94 -4.40 -10.25
CA LEU A 65 10.51 -4.52 -10.50
C LEU A 65 10.12 -3.92 -11.85
N ALA A 66 10.78 -2.85 -12.30
CA ALA A 66 10.63 -2.33 -13.66
C ALA A 66 11.09 -3.37 -14.70
N ASP A 67 12.26 -3.97 -14.51
CA ASP A 67 12.77 -5.05 -15.38
C ASP A 67 11.76 -6.21 -15.46
N TRP A 68 11.18 -6.63 -14.32
CA TRP A 68 10.20 -7.71 -14.27
C TRP A 68 8.86 -7.34 -14.93
N ALA A 69 8.35 -6.13 -14.67
CA ALA A 69 7.12 -5.64 -15.30
C ALA A 69 7.28 -5.60 -16.84
N CYS A 70 8.37 -5.02 -17.31
CA CYS A 70 8.63 -4.90 -18.76
C CYS A 70 8.88 -6.24 -19.43
N HIS A 71 9.53 -7.18 -18.75
CA HIS A 71 9.64 -8.56 -19.22
C HIS A 71 8.26 -9.19 -19.45
N ASN A 72 7.34 -9.06 -18.48
CA ASN A 72 5.98 -9.60 -18.59
C ASN A 72 5.14 -8.92 -19.67
N LEU A 73 5.40 -7.65 -19.95
CA LEU A 73 4.68 -6.84 -20.94
C LEU A 73 5.31 -6.87 -22.33
N HIS A 74 6.46 -7.54 -22.50
CA HIS A 74 7.27 -7.49 -23.72
C HIS A 74 7.56 -6.06 -24.18
N ALA A 75 7.87 -5.16 -23.21
CA ALA A 75 8.08 -3.75 -23.42
C ALA A 75 9.50 -3.33 -23.04
N GLY A 76 9.97 -2.24 -23.68
CA GLY A 76 11.14 -1.49 -23.23
C GLY A 76 10.75 -0.43 -22.21
N TYR A 77 11.73 0.08 -21.46
CA TYR A 77 11.49 1.22 -20.60
C TYR A 77 12.73 2.09 -20.46
N GLU A 78 12.51 3.34 -20.07
CA GLU A 78 13.53 4.24 -19.57
C GLU A 78 13.14 4.82 -18.20
N MET A 79 14.15 5.12 -17.38
CA MET A 79 13.94 5.81 -16.10
C MET A 79 14.26 7.29 -16.31
N PRO A 80 13.27 8.21 -16.25
CA PRO A 80 13.49 9.63 -16.50
C PRO A 80 14.46 10.21 -15.47
N GLU A 81 15.36 11.09 -15.89
CA GLU A 81 16.30 11.77 -14.98
C GLU A 81 15.66 12.94 -14.24
N PHE A 82 14.62 13.53 -14.81
CA PHE A 82 13.98 14.74 -14.30
C PHE A 82 12.49 14.53 -14.05
N ALA A 83 11.95 15.32 -13.14
CA ALA A 83 10.51 15.38 -12.93
C ALA A 83 9.83 16.12 -14.09
N HIS A 84 8.63 15.66 -14.46
CA HIS A 84 7.74 16.36 -15.37
C HIS A 84 6.98 17.45 -14.63
N GLN A 85 6.72 18.59 -15.28
CA GLN A 85 6.08 19.74 -14.65
C GLN A 85 4.91 20.26 -15.48
N ASN A 86 3.80 20.52 -14.82
CA ASN A 86 2.73 21.35 -15.36
C ASN A 86 2.75 22.71 -14.64
N LYS A 87 3.29 23.74 -15.31
CA LYS A 87 3.46 25.06 -14.72
C LYS A 87 2.15 25.82 -14.56
N GLU A 88 1.15 25.52 -15.40
CA GLU A 88 -0.16 26.17 -15.37
C GLU A 88 -0.86 25.91 -14.04
N HIS A 89 -0.83 24.64 -13.57
CA HIS A 89 -1.46 24.25 -12.32
C HIS A 89 -0.48 24.08 -11.15
N LYS A 90 0.79 24.46 -11.33
CA LYS A 90 1.84 24.28 -10.30
C LYS A 90 1.89 22.82 -9.80
N MET A 91 1.99 21.87 -10.74
CA MET A 91 2.06 20.43 -10.49
C MET A 91 3.39 19.87 -10.95
N GLY A 92 3.92 18.90 -10.20
CA GLY A 92 5.15 18.21 -10.56
C GLY A 92 5.02 16.70 -10.35
N ALA A 93 5.64 15.91 -11.22
CA ALA A 93 5.54 14.46 -11.18
C ALA A 93 6.90 13.79 -11.39
N SER A 94 7.31 12.96 -10.43
CA SER A 94 8.34 11.95 -10.65
C SER A 94 7.67 10.69 -11.15
N ILE A 95 8.16 10.18 -12.29
CA ILE A 95 7.69 8.93 -12.90
C ILE A 95 8.78 7.88 -12.67
N ASP A 96 8.42 6.69 -12.20
CA ASP A 96 9.39 5.62 -11.91
C ASP A 96 10.02 5.13 -13.22
N ALA A 97 9.20 4.82 -14.22
CA ALA A 97 9.67 4.51 -15.56
C ALA A 97 8.66 4.92 -16.65
N ILE A 98 9.15 5.20 -17.85
CA ILE A 98 8.35 5.38 -19.07
C ILE A 98 8.50 4.10 -19.85
N ILE A 99 7.38 3.46 -20.23
CA ILE A 99 7.37 2.20 -20.97
C ILE A 99 6.80 2.36 -22.36
N SER A 100 7.32 1.57 -23.29
CA SER A 100 6.84 1.53 -24.68
C SER A 100 7.06 0.16 -25.31
N SER A 101 6.29 -0.13 -26.37
CA SER A 101 6.48 -1.30 -27.21
C SER A 101 6.08 -0.96 -28.65
N ASP A 102 6.90 -1.39 -29.59
CA ASP A 102 6.61 -1.21 -31.03
C ASP A 102 5.35 -1.96 -31.49
N LEU A 103 4.97 -3.01 -30.77
CA LEU A 103 3.80 -3.85 -31.06
C LEU A 103 2.56 -3.46 -30.24
N GLY A 104 2.65 -2.39 -29.45
CA GLY A 104 1.67 -2.08 -28.42
C GLY A 104 1.77 -3.01 -27.20
N ILE A 105 1.08 -2.65 -26.13
CA ILE A 105 1.03 -3.41 -24.88
C ILE A 105 -0.38 -3.91 -24.67
N ASN A 106 -0.56 -5.23 -24.66
CA ASN A 106 -1.83 -5.88 -24.34
C ASN A 106 -1.77 -6.38 -22.91
N ILE A 107 -2.75 -6.01 -22.10
CA ILE A 107 -2.80 -6.32 -20.68
C ILE A 107 -4.25 -6.49 -20.23
N SER A 108 -4.49 -7.53 -19.40
CA SER A 108 -5.77 -7.71 -18.72
C SER A 108 -5.69 -7.15 -17.31
N ASP A 109 -6.74 -6.46 -16.87
CA ASP A 109 -6.86 -6.09 -15.46
C ASP A 109 -6.96 -7.37 -14.60
N PRO A 110 -6.12 -7.53 -13.56
CA PRO A 110 -6.07 -8.79 -12.79
C PRO A 110 -7.32 -9.02 -11.92
N VAL A 111 -8.23 -8.06 -11.82
CA VAL A 111 -9.47 -8.12 -11.02
C VAL A 111 -10.70 -8.23 -11.90
N THR A 112 -10.87 -7.27 -12.82
CA THR A 112 -12.07 -7.20 -13.70
C THR A 112 -11.97 -8.12 -14.91
N GLN A 113 -10.76 -8.58 -15.26
CA GLN A 113 -10.44 -9.34 -16.47
C GLN A 113 -10.71 -8.55 -17.78
N GLU A 114 -10.85 -7.24 -17.66
CA GLU A 114 -11.00 -6.36 -18.82
C GLU A 114 -9.68 -6.24 -19.57
N GLU A 115 -9.74 -6.31 -20.92
CA GLU A 115 -8.58 -6.26 -21.79
C GLU A 115 -8.29 -4.83 -22.24
N TYR A 116 -7.04 -4.43 -22.14
CA TYR A 116 -6.55 -3.12 -22.56
C TYR A 116 -5.45 -3.28 -23.62
N THR A 117 -5.48 -2.40 -24.61
CA THR A 117 -4.41 -2.28 -25.61
C THR A 117 -3.90 -0.85 -25.61
N PHE A 118 -2.64 -0.68 -25.23
CA PHE A 118 -1.98 0.63 -25.17
C PHE A 118 -0.93 0.74 -26.27
N ASN A 119 -0.84 1.93 -26.88
CA ASN A 119 0.13 2.24 -27.93
C ASN A 119 0.97 3.45 -27.53
N GLY A 120 2.19 3.53 -28.07
CA GLY A 120 3.13 4.60 -27.76
C GLY A 120 3.70 4.48 -26.35
N GLU A 121 4.12 5.62 -25.80
CA GLU A 121 4.71 5.70 -24.47
C GLU A 121 3.66 5.85 -23.39
N GLY A 122 3.91 5.25 -22.23
CA GLY A 122 3.06 5.34 -21.05
C GLY A 122 3.84 5.30 -19.75
N ILE A 123 3.14 5.47 -18.65
CA ILE A 123 3.69 5.54 -17.30
C ILE A 123 3.77 4.14 -16.69
N LEU A 124 4.90 3.79 -16.09
CA LEU A 124 5.00 2.66 -15.17
C LEU A 124 5.25 3.20 -13.77
N GLU A 125 4.28 3.03 -12.89
CA GLU A 125 4.38 3.34 -11.47
C GLU A 125 4.59 2.06 -10.68
N ILE A 126 5.58 2.04 -9.78
CA ILE A 126 6.00 0.84 -9.05
C ILE A 126 5.59 0.94 -7.59
N LYS A 127 4.91 -0.07 -7.10
CA LYS A 127 4.45 -0.15 -5.71
C LYS A 127 4.87 -1.46 -5.06
N THR A 128 5.18 -1.40 -3.77
CA THR A 128 5.37 -2.60 -2.94
C THR A 128 4.32 -2.62 -1.84
N ASP A 129 3.41 -3.58 -1.89
CA ASP A 129 2.38 -3.77 -0.89
C ASP A 129 2.22 -5.26 -0.57
N PHE A 130 2.43 -5.62 0.69
CA PHE A 130 2.38 -7.01 1.15
C PHE A 130 0.97 -7.46 1.55
N TYR A 131 0.01 -6.56 1.53
CA TYR A 131 -1.38 -6.90 1.81
C TYR A 131 -2.06 -7.44 0.55
N HIS A 132 -2.94 -8.41 0.77
CA HIS A 132 -3.74 -8.95 -0.32
C HIS A 132 -4.70 -7.86 -0.81
N MET A 133 -4.62 -7.54 -2.11
CA MET A 133 -5.44 -6.50 -2.71
C MET A 133 -6.40 -7.12 -3.72
N ASP A 134 -7.69 -6.88 -3.50
CA ASP A 134 -8.74 -7.31 -4.42
C ASP A 134 -8.99 -6.30 -5.55
N LYS A 135 -8.48 -5.07 -5.40
CA LYS A 135 -8.50 -4.00 -6.41
C LYS A 135 -7.29 -3.08 -6.26
N ILE A 136 -6.97 -2.34 -7.31
CA ILE A 136 -6.00 -1.23 -7.26
C ILE A 136 -6.51 -0.14 -6.29
N ARG A 137 -5.58 0.50 -5.56
CA ARG A 137 -5.94 1.60 -4.65
C ARG A 137 -6.23 2.88 -5.44
N ASP A 138 -7.30 3.56 -5.06
CA ASP A 138 -7.70 4.84 -5.68
C ASP A 138 -6.57 5.89 -5.58
N GLU A 139 -5.77 5.86 -4.50
CA GLU A 139 -4.59 6.71 -4.30
C GLU A 139 -3.57 6.57 -5.45
N TRP A 140 -3.34 5.37 -5.95
CA TRP A 140 -2.37 5.11 -7.02
C TRP A 140 -2.93 5.47 -8.39
N VAL A 141 -4.23 5.26 -8.59
CA VAL A 141 -4.93 5.70 -9.81
C VAL A 141 -4.85 7.24 -9.93
N ILE A 142 -5.13 7.96 -8.84
CA ILE A 142 -5.01 9.43 -8.80
C ILE A 142 -3.56 9.86 -9.03
N GLN A 143 -2.58 9.17 -8.44
CA GLN A 143 -1.16 9.47 -8.64
C GLN A 143 -0.77 9.36 -10.11
N VAL A 144 -1.18 8.29 -10.80
CA VAL A 144 -0.88 8.08 -12.23
C VAL A 144 -1.56 9.14 -13.09
N HIS A 145 -2.81 9.52 -12.79
CA HIS A 145 -3.50 10.60 -13.52
C HIS A 145 -2.81 11.96 -13.32
N HIS A 146 -2.33 12.24 -12.10
CA HIS A 146 -1.50 13.43 -11.87
C HIS A 146 -0.22 13.40 -12.71
N GLN A 147 0.43 12.25 -12.82
CA GLN A 147 1.60 12.07 -13.68
C GLN A 147 1.25 12.28 -15.16
N MET A 148 0.08 11.80 -15.62
CA MET A 148 -0.43 12.06 -16.98
C MET A 148 -0.65 13.55 -17.25
N ILE A 149 -1.17 14.32 -16.29
CA ILE A 149 -1.34 15.78 -16.42
C ILE A 149 0.01 16.47 -16.59
N CYS A 150 1.04 16.03 -15.87
CA CYS A 150 2.36 16.64 -15.91
C CYS A 150 3.17 16.25 -17.15
N SER A 151 3.03 15.02 -17.63
CA SER A 151 3.85 14.45 -18.70
C SER A 151 3.18 14.51 -20.09
N GLY A 152 1.85 14.53 -20.13
CA GLY A 152 1.07 14.43 -21.39
C GLY A 152 0.81 13.01 -21.85
N TYR A 153 1.30 11.97 -21.14
CA TYR A 153 0.96 10.58 -21.44
C TYR A 153 -0.53 10.31 -21.20
N THR A 154 -1.07 9.34 -21.92
CA THR A 154 -2.53 9.06 -21.92
C THR A 154 -2.89 7.74 -21.26
N TRP A 155 -1.92 7.01 -20.77
CA TRP A 155 -2.12 5.74 -20.07
C TRP A 155 -0.95 5.44 -19.13
N GLY A 156 -1.16 4.52 -18.23
CA GLY A 156 -0.12 4.01 -17.34
C GLY A 156 -0.43 2.59 -16.87
N ILE A 157 0.54 1.99 -16.21
CA ILE A 157 0.42 0.71 -15.53
C ILE A 157 0.96 0.87 -14.12
N VAL A 158 0.20 0.41 -13.13
CA VAL A 158 0.68 0.30 -11.75
C VAL A 158 1.15 -1.12 -11.51
N ALA A 159 2.46 -1.29 -11.33
CA ALA A 159 3.08 -2.57 -11.03
C ALA A 159 3.22 -2.75 -9.51
N VAL A 160 2.43 -3.67 -8.94
CA VAL A 160 2.36 -3.89 -7.49
C VAL A 160 3.02 -5.20 -7.11
N PHE A 161 4.15 -5.12 -6.41
CA PHE A 161 4.81 -6.29 -5.85
C PHE A 161 4.25 -6.63 -4.47
N THR A 162 3.67 -7.83 -4.35
CA THR A 162 3.02 -8.29 -3.11
C THR A 162 3.93 -9.12 -2.21
N GLY A 163 5.23 -9.17 -2.50
CA GLY A 163 6.19 -10.03 -1.82
C GLY A 163 6.35 -11.43 -2.43
N LYS A 164 5.42 -11.85 -3.29
CA LYS A 164 5.44 -13.14 -4.00
C LYS A 164 5.22 -12.99 -5.50
N VAL A 165 4.29 -12.14 -5.89
CA VAL A 165 3.88 -11.94 -7.28
C VAL A 165 3.90 -10.46 -7.63
N LEU A 166 4.10 -10.17 -8.91
CA LEU A 166 3.95 -8.83 -9.47
C LEU A 166 2.61 -8.79 -10.20
N LYS A 167 1.69 -7.94 -9.69
CA LYS A 167 0.40 -7.65 -10.34
C LYS A 167 0.53 -6.37 -11.15
N LEU A 168 -0.01 -6.37 -12.36
CA LEU A 168 0.03 -5.24 -13.28
C LEU A 168 -1.39 -4.74 -13.50
N TYR A 169 -1.65 -3.49 -13.13
CA TYR A 169 -2.96 -2.87 -13.23
C TYR A 169 -2.94 -1.80 -14.33
N PRO A 170 -3.72 -1.95 -15.42
CA PRO A 170 -3.84 -0.93 -16.44
C PRO A 170 -4.59 0.29 -15.90
N VAL A 171 -4.14 1.48 -16.28
CA VAL A 171 -4.76 2.76 -15.95
C VAL A 171 -4.93 3.54 -17.25
N ALA A 172 -6.11 3.52 -17.81
CA ALA A 172 -6.48 4.39 -18.92
C ALA A 172 -6.76 5.80 -18.43
N ARG A 173 -6.55 6.81 -19.27
CA ARG A 173 -6.81 8.20 -18.94
C ARG A 173 -8.33 8.42 -18.76
N ASP A 174 -8.70 9.03 -17.66
CA ASP A 174 -10.05 9.43 -17.29
C ASP A 174 -10.12 10.96 -17.15
N GLU A 175 -10.83 11.60 -18.06
CA GLU A 175 -10.92 13.07 -18.12
C GLU A 175 -11.71 13.63 -16.93
N GLU A 176 -12.74 12.91 -16.42
CA GLU A 176 -13.49 13.37 -15.25
C GLU A 176 -12.60 13.39 -14.00
N LEU A 177 -11.76 12.37 -13.83
CA LEU A 177 -10.79 12.32 -12.74
C LEU A 177 -9.71 13.40 -12.91
N ILE A 178 -9.26 13.67 -14.14
CA ILE A 178 -8.29 14.74 -14.44
C ILE A 178 -8.87 16.11 -14.07
N ASP A 179 -10.09 16.41 -14.49
CA ASP A 179 -10.77 17.66 -14.15
C ASP A 179 -10.91 17.82 -12.64
N LYS A 180 -11.26 16.75 -11.94
CA LYS A 180 -11.34 16.73 -10.49
C LYS A 180 -9.98 16.98 -9.82
N ILE A 181 -8.91 16.38 -10.34
CA ILE A 181 -7.54 16.60 -9.84
C ILE A 181 -7.16 18.08 -10.00
N ILE A 182 -7.33 18.63 -11.20
CA ILE A 182 -7.02 20.04 -11.50
C ILE A 182 -7.81 20.99 -10.59
N TYR A 183 -9.11 20.73 -10.42
CA TYR A 183 -9.96 21.50 -9.51
C TYR A 183 -9.40 21.49 -8.07
N LYS A 184 -9.05 20.31 -7.56
CA LYS A 184 -8.54 20.14 -6.19
C LYS A 184 -7.15 20.75 -5.99
N VAL A 185 -6.31 20.72 -6.99
CA VAL A 185 -4.99 21.39 -6.96
C VAL A 185 -5.16 22.92 -6.99
N ASN A 186 -6.06 23.45 -7.79
CA ASN A 186 -6.36 24.88 -7.82
C ASN A 186 -6.99 25.36 -6.50
N GLU A 187 -7.93 24.58 -5.92
CA GLU A 187 -8.47 24.83 -4.57
C GLU A 187 -7.36 24.90 -3.53
N PHE A 188 -6.42 23.95 -3.56
CA PHE A 188 -5.26 23.94 -2.65
C PHE A 188 -4.42 25.24 -2.76
N TRP A 189 -4.08 25.66 -3.97
CA TRP A 189 -3.29 26.89 -4.14
C TRP A 189 -4.04 28.13 -3.71
N SER A 190 -5.36 28.19 -3.92
CA SER A 190 -6.21 29.26 -3.38
C SER A 190 -6.17 29.33 -1.85
N LEU A 191 -6.19 28.17 -1.18
CA LEU A 191 -6.04 28.11 0.27
C LEU A 191 -4.65 28.55 0.72
N VAL A 192 -3.59 28.16 0.00
CA VAL A 192 -2.23 28.65 0.28
C VAL A 192 -2.17 30.16 0.25
N GLU A 193 -2.80 30.79 -0.74
CA GLU A 193 -2.79 32.23 -0.95
C GLU A 193 -3.69 33.00 0.05
N SER A 194 -4.89 32.47 0.36
CA SER A 194 -5.82 33.10 1.30
C SER A 194 -5.42 32.96 2.77
N GLY A 195 -4.63 31.92 3.08
CA GLY A 195 -4.30 31.57 4.47
C GLY A 195 -5.41 30.78 5.18
N GLU A 196 -6.50 30.44 4.49
CA GLU A 196 -7.60 29.64 5.03
C GLU A 196 -7.26 28.16 5.07
N ASP A 197 -7.84 27.43 6.01
CA ASP A 197 -7.65 25.99 6.17
C ASP A 197 -8.73 25.18 5.45
N TYR A 198 -8.43 23.91 5.17
CA TYR A 198 -9.47 22.98 4.77
C TYR A 198 -10.50 22.80 5.89
N PRO A 199 -11.78 22.60 5.56
CA PRO A 199 -12.76 22.19 6.55
C PRO A 199 -12.31 20.87 7.19
N PRO A 200 -12.63 20.63 8.48
CA PRO A 200 -12.30 19.37 9.15
C PRO A 200 -12.75 18.17 8.32
N TYR A 201 -11.82 17.23 8.07
CA TYR A 201 -12.16 16.01 7.36
C TYR A 201 -13.26 15.25 8.08
N LYS A 202 -14.34 14.99 7.37
CA LYS A 202 -15.42 14.12 7.85
C LYS A 202 -15.33 12.81 7.09
N GLU A 203 -15.24 11.71 7.80
CA GLU A 203 -15.33 10.41 7.14
C GLU A 203 -16.69 10.31 6.43
N PRO A 204 -16.72 9.78 5.18
CA PRO A 204 -17.98 9.55 4.49
C PRO A 204 -18.87 8.68 5.38
N VAL A 205 -20.08 9.17 5.66
CA VAL A 205 -21.09 8.35 6.32
C VAL A 205 -21.56 7.35 5.29
N VAL A 206 -21.10 6.11 5.41
CA VAL A 206 -21.67 5.01 4.65
C VAL A 206 -23.01 4.71 5.30
N GLU A 207 -24.10 5.07 4.65
CA GLU A 207 -25.43 4.66 5.12
C GLU A 207 -25.48 3.13 5.13
N ALA A 208 -25.79 2.57 6.30
CA ALA A 208 -25.99 1.15 6.44
C ALA A 208 -27.20 0.73 5.62
N VAL A 209 -26.98 -0.10 4.62
CA VAL A 209 -28.06 -0.64 3.78
C VAL A 209 -28.62 -1.89 4.47
N ASN A 210 -29.93 -2.01 4.54
CA ASN A 210 -30.57 -3.24 5.01
C ASN A 210 -30.39 -4.34 3.96
N LEU A 211 -29.41 -5.22 4.18
CA LEU A 211 -29.05 -6.28 3.24
C LEU A 211 -30.19 -7.26 2.99
N VAL A 212 -31.09 -7.45 3.96
CA VAL A 212 -32.29 -8.30 3.80
C VAL A 212 -33.26 -7.73 2.76
N GLU A 213 -33.41 -6.39 2.73
CA GLU A 213 -34.26 -5.70 1.75
C GLU A 213 -33.64 -5.65 0.34
N VAL A 214 -32.30 -5.52 0.27
CA VAL A 214 -31.57 -5.39 -1.02
C VAL A 214 -31.34 -6.74 -1.68
N LEU A 215 -31.19 -7.82 -0.91
CA LEU A 215 -30.89 -9.17 -1.39
C LEU A 215 -32.13 -10.07 -1.50
N THR A 216 -33.32 -9.50 -1.63
CA THR A 216 -34.61 -10.23 -1.72
C THR A 216 -34.65 -11.27 -2.85
N ASP A 217 -33.83 -11.14 -3.88
CA ASP A 217 -33.76 -12.05 -5.04
C ASP A 217 -32.65 -13.10 -4.93
N SER A 218 -31.80 -13.05 -3.89
CA SER A 218 -30.78 -14.06 -3.68
C SER A 218 -31.32 -15.18 -2.78
N ASN A 219 -31.17 -16.44 -3.20
CA ASN A 219 -31.49 -17.63 -2.41
C ASN A 219 -30.55 -17.81 -1.18
N GLU A 220 -29.63 -16.89 -0.97
CA GLU A 220 -28.67 -16.93 0.13
C GLU A 220 -29.19 -16.13 1.33
N ASN A 221 -29.41 -16.84 2.42
CA ASN A 221 -29.74 -16.21 3.70
C ASN A 221 -28.46 -15.64 4.33
N ILE A 222 -28.20 -14.33 4.13
CA ILE A 222 -27.01 -13.66 4.63
C ILE A 222 -26.90 -13.73 6.16
N ASP A 223 -28.03 -13.73 6.88
CA ASP A 223 -28.03 -13.86 8.35
C ASP A 223 -27.51 -15.24 8.77
N SER A 224 -27.88 -16.31 8.04
CA SER A 224 -27.35 -17.65 8.27
C SER A 224 -25.84 -17.70 8.04
N LEU A 225 -25.37 -17.14 6.92
CA LEU A 225 -23.95 -17.08 6.60
C LEU A 225 -23.14 -16.29 7.65
N CYS A 226 -23.67 -15.16 8.13
CA CYS A 226 -23.07 -14.39 9.22
C CYS A 226 -23.02 -15.21 10.53
N GLY A 227 -24.11 -15.94 10.86
CA GLY A 227 -24.16 -16.82 12.01
C GLY A 227 -23.14 -17.94 11.93
N ASP A 228 -23.04 -18.60 10.78
CA ASP A 228 -22.06 -19.67 10.53
C ASP A 228 -20.62 -19.14 10.62
N TYR A 229 -20.34 -17.97 10.02
CA TYR A 229 -19.04 -17.32 10.13
C TYR A 229 -18.67 -17.03 11.59
N LEU A 230 -19.57 -16.45 12.37
CA LEU A 230 -19.31 -16.13 13.78
C LEU A 230 -19.10 -17.39 14.63
N SER A 231 -19.85 -18.47 14.35
CA SER A 231 -19.68 -19.76 14.99
C SER A 231 -18.31 -20.36 14.68
N CYS A 232 -17.91 -20.42 13.41
CA CYS A 232 -16.59 -20.89 13.00
C CYS A 232 -15.45 -20.08 13.65
N MET A 233 -15.60 -18.76 13.72
CA MET A 233 -14.60 -17.89 14.37
C MET A 233 -14.51 -18.15 15.89
N ALA A 234 -15.63 -18.42 16.55
CA ALA A 234 -15.66 -18.77 17.98
C ALA A 234 -14.97 -20.12 18.23
N GLU A 235 -15.25 -21.12 17.40
CA GLU A 235 -14.58 -22.42 17.46
C GLU A 235 -13.07 -22.32 17.22
N ALA A 236 -12.66 -21.56 16.21
CA ALA A 236 -11.25 -21.32 15.93
C ALA A 236 -10.52 -20.68 17.12
N ARG A 237 -11.13 -19.68 17.77
CA ARG A 237 -10.59 -19.06 18.98
C ARG A 237 -10.49 -20.04 20.14
N LYS A 238 -11.52 -20.88 20.35
CA LYS A 238 -11.51 -21.92 21.37
C LYS A 238 -10.39 -22.91 21.14
N LYS A 239 -10.24 -23.42 19.89
CA LYS A 239 -9.17 -24.35 19.50
C LYS A 239 -7.77 -23.74 19.65
N THR A 240 -7.62 -22.46 19.30
CA THR A 240 -6.36 -21.73 19.51
C THR A 240 -5.98 -21.65 20.99
N LYS A 241 -6.98 -21.40 21.86
CA LYS A 241 -6.76 -21.36 23.31
C LYS A 241 -6.39 -22.75 23.85
N GLU A 242 -7.13 -23.79 23.46
CA GLU A 242 -6.82 -25.19 23.83
C GLU A 242 -5.39 -25.58 23.41
N ALA A 243 -4.98 -25.22 22.18
CA ALA A 243 -3.62 -25.48 21.69
C ALA A 243 -2.57 -24.73 22.52
N GLN A 244 -2.85 -23.49 22.93
CA GLN A 244 -1.95 -22.71 23.79
C GLN A 244 -1.81 -23.36 25.17
N ASP A 245 -2.91 -23.77 25.79
CA ASP A 245 -2.92 -24.44 27.10
C ASP A 245 -2.11 -25.77 27.05
N ILE A 246 -2.25 -26.54 25.98
CA ILE A 246 -1.45 -27.75 25.76
C ILE A 246 0.04 -27.42 25.61
N LYS A 247 0.36 -26.42 24.81
CA LYS A 247 1.73 -25.93 24.62
C LYS A 247 2.37 -25.54 25.94
N ASP A 248 1.67 -24.74 26.75
CA ASP A 248 2.18 -24.27 28.04
C ASP A 248 2.40 -25.47 29.00
N GLY A 249 1.51 -26.45 28.97
CA GLY A 249 1.68 -27.71 29.71
C GLY A 249 2.91 -28.51 29.29
N ILE A 250 3.25 -28.53 27.99
CA ILE A 250 4.48 -29.16 27.49
C ILE A 250 5.72 -28.41 27.98
N ILE A 251 5.70 -27.06 27.88
CA ILE A 251 6.81 -26.21 28.35
C ILE A 251 7.09 -26.46 29.84
N ILE A 252 6.06 -26.42 30.68
CA ILE A 252 6.20 -26.68 32.14
C ILE A 252 6.83 -28.06 32.39
N LYS A 253 6.46 -29.07 31.61
CA LYS A 253 7.07 -30.42 31.76
C LYS A 253 8.55 -30.42 31.38
N LEU A 254 8.93 -29.74 30.28
CA LEU A 254 10.32 -29.64 29.86
C LEU A 254 11.17 -28.89 30.93
N GLU A 255 10.65 -27.77 31.45
CA GLU A 255 11.28 -27.00 32.53
C GLU A 255 11.45 -27.83 33.78
N SER A 256 10.45 -28.63 34.16
CA SER A 256 10.52 -29.48 35.37
C SER A 256 11.63 -30.54 35.32
N ILE A 257 12.07 -30.93 34.14
CA ILE A 257 13.18 -31.88 33.93
C ILE A 257 14.46 -31.20 33.44
N GLY A 258 14.47 -29.86 33.35
CA GLY A 258 15.66 -29.06 33.02
C GLY A 258 16.14 -29.21 31.58
N VAL A 259 15.26 -29.48 30.62
CA VAL A 259 15.61 -29.64 29.20
C VAL A 259 14.85 -28.64 28.32
N GLU A 260 15.54 -28.07 27.34
CA GLU A 260 14.96 -27.17 26.36
C GLU A 260 14.52 -27.87 25.06
N GLN A 261 14.97 -29.10 24.84
CA GLN A 261 14.62 -29.88 23.65
C GLN A 261 14.64 -31.40 23.94
N GLY A 262 13.83 -32.12 23.24
CA GLY A 262 13.75 -33.58 23.36
C GLY A 262 12.96 -34.19 22.20
N TYR A 263 12.85 -35.52 22.21
CA TYR A 263 12.03 -36.23 21.25
C TYR A 263 11.25 -37.32 21.94
N THR A 264 10.10 -37.60 21.35
CA THR A 264 9.30 -38.81 21.58
C THR A 264 9.45 -39.72 20.35
N ASN A 265 8.74 -40.84 20.33
CA ASN A 265 8.75 -41.71 19.16
C ASN A 265 8.32 -41.03 17.85
N ASN A 266 7.46 -39.98 17.93
CA ASN A 266 6.84 -39.36 16.76
C ASN A 266 7.19 -37.85 16.62
N TYR A 267 7.67 -37.21 17.67
CA TYR A 267 7.80 -35.76 17.68
C TYR A 267 9.14 -35.28 18.21
N GLN A 268 9.71 -34.28 17.57
CA GLN A 268 10.81 -33.49 18.12
C GLN A 268 10.23 -32.22 18.71
N ILE A 269 10.60 -31.91 19.97
CA ILE A 269 10.11 -30.74 20.70
C ILE A 269 11.30 -29.86 21.04
N LYS A 270 11.18 -28.57 20.77
CA LYS A 270 12.15 -27.55 21.15
C LYS A 270 11.41 -26.38 21.81
N SER A 271 11.89 -26.00 23.00
CA SER A 271 11.44 -24.83 23.73
C SER A 271 12.65 -23.99 24.06
N GLN A 272 12.66 -22.74 23.64
CA GLN A 272 13.80 -21.85 23.83
C GLN A 272 13.31 -20.43 24.10
N ASP A 273 13.82 -19.82 25.16
CA ASP A 273 13.60 -18.42 25.42
C ASP A 273 14.36 -17.55 24.42
N ILE A 274 13.69 -16.53 23.95
CA ILE A 274 14.27 -15.52 23.07
C ILE A 274 13.99 -14.13 23.61
N VAL A 275 14.93 -13.22 23.42
CA VAL A 275 14.72 -11.81 23.64
C VAL A 275 14.29 -11.17 22.33
N ARG A 276 13.12 -10.57 22.30
CA ARG A 276 12.61 -9.80 21.15
C ARG A 276 12.62 -8.32 21.50
N LYS A 277 13.23 -7.51 20.63
CA LYS A 277 13.11 -6.06 20.75
C LYS A 277 11.69 -5.63 20.35
N LYS A 278 10.98 -4.99 21.27
CA LYS A 278 9.67 -4.41 21.01
C LYS A 278 9.89 -3.07 20.32
N ARG A 279 9.52 -2.98 19.02
CA ARG A 279 9.48 -1.67 18.35
C ARG A 279 8.29 -0.88 18.89
N LYS A 280 8.57 0.13 19.73
CA LYS A 280 7.62 1.22 19.96
C LYS A 280 7.74 2.21 18.81
N GLN A 281 6.65 2.87 18.47
CA GLN A 281 6.64 4.02 17.52
C GLN A 281 7.45 5.24 18.02
N ILE A 282 8.02 5.18 19.22
CA ILE A 282 8.90 6.17 19.82
C ILE A 282 10.14 5.40 20.28
N GLU A 283 11.31 5.87 19.85
CA GLU A 283 12.65 5.34 20.01
C GLU A 283 13.01 4.95 21.46
N THR A 284 12.65 3.77 21.87
CA THR A 284 13.29 3.10 23.00
C THR A 284 13.42 1.63 22.65
N ASP A 285 14.68 1.16 22.57
CA ASP A 285 15.05 -0.25 22.44
C ASP A 285 14.73 -0.99 23.76
N GLU A 286 13.47 -1.21 24.07
CA GLU A 286 13.10 -2.12 25.17
C GLU A 286 13.18 -3.56 24.69
N GLU A 287 14.04 -4.34 25.34
CA GLU A 287 14.08 -5.79 25.18
C GLU A 287 12.89 -6.40 25.93
N VAL A 288 12.06 -7.18 25.20
CA VAL A 288 10.93 -7.89 25.78
C VAL A 288 11.23 -9.39 25.72
N PRO A 289 11.14 -10.11 26.84
CA PRO A 289 11.31 -11.56 26.82
C PRO A 289 10.27 -12.21 25.90
N GLY A 290 10.70 -13.16 25.11
CA GLY A 290 9.86 -13.92 24.20
C GLY A 290 10.26 -15.38 24.25
N HIS A 291 9.34 -16.27 23.88
CA HIS A 291 9.54 -17.70 23.86
C HIS A 291 9.27 -18.27 22.47
N ILE A 292 10.17 -19.13 21.95
CA ILE A 292 9.96 -19.90 20.74
C ILE A 292 9.62 -21.34 21.12
N PHE A 293 8.50 -21.81 20.62
CA PHE A 293 8.06 -23.18 20.76
C PHE A 293 7.77 -23.79 19.39
N SER A 294 8.29 -24.98 19.11
CA SER A 294 8.00 -25.70 17.88
C SER A 294 7.89 -27.20 18.12
N ILE A 295 6.96 -27.83 17.42
CA ILE A 295 6.80 -29.27 17.33
C ILE A 295 6.83 -29.62 15.85
N LYS A 296 7.65 -30.62 15.46
CA LYS A 296 7.67 -31.19 14.11
C LYS A 296 7.43 -32.67 14.18
N GLU A 297 6.62 -33.16 13.26
CA GLU A 297 6.43 -34.59 13.04
C GLU A 297 7.71 -35.22 12.46
N ILE A 298 8.10 -36.35 12.95
CA ILE A 298 9.26 -37.11 12.47
C ILE A 298 8.75 -38.10 11.43
N SER A 299 9.14 -37.87 10.16
CA SER A 299 8.90 -38.85 9.10
C SER A 299 9.81 -40.05 9.34
N HIS A 300 9.22 -41.20 9.59
CA HIS A 300 9.90 -42.48 9.55
C HIS A 300 9.96 -42.93 8.09
N GLU A 301 11.14 -42.83 7.43
CA GLU A 301 11.46 -43.52 6.21
C GLU A 301 11.75 -45.02 6.49
#